data_8cdb7e8411442d0830ae9093978ca88b
#
_entry.id   8cdb7e8411442d0830ae9093978ca88b
#
_cell.length_a   1.000
_cell.length_b   1.000
_cell.length_c   1.000
_cell.angle_alpha   90.00
_cell.angle_beta   90.00
_cell.angle_gamma   90.00
#
_symmetry.space_group_name_H-M   'P 1'
#
loop_
_entity.id
_entity.type
_entity.pdbx_description
1 polymer ?
#
loop_
_entity_poly.entity_id
_entity_poly.type
_entity_poly.pdbx_seq_one_letter_code
_entity_poly.pdbx_strand_id
1 'polypeptide(L)'
;MFHVKILSKEDIMQVIEMQPVIQCVEDVYKLKSEGDTVVWPTTFYEFDPGHADMDIKSGYLKGAKIFGHKTVSWFGANKEKGLPDLVGVIVVFDATNGLPIGILDGGYITGLRTGAAGAIGAKYLARPESETLFVLGAGNQAAFQIAAMLTLFPGLKKILVADMPDPQNAERFIEALPKRLAEEFGIDASGVTLEANSKLEEPNLSPEHLEQTRQRLEELAARPMTEERIQELTRDGLRVAGARAAADHDVFEFRAIAAQKRHAGKL
;
A
#
# COMPACT_ATOMS: atom_id res chain seq x y z
N MET A 1 28.91 25.27 2.96
CA MET A 1 28.07 24.87 1.79
C MET A 1 27.52 23.49 2.10
N PHE A 2 26.23 23.23 1.93
CA PHE A 2 25.64 21.90 2.07
C PHE A 2 25.14 21.44 0.70
N HIS A 3 24.98 20.13 0.55
CA HIS A 3 24.51 19.52 -0.68
C HIS A 3 23.20 18.76 -0.41
N VAL A 4 22.23 18.87 -1.31
CA VAL A 4 20.97 18.11 -1.28
C VAL A 4 20.96 17.20 -2.50
N LYS A 5 20.67 15.92 -2.31
CA LYS A 5 20.45 14.98 -3.41
C LYS A 5 19.03 15.14 -3.92
N ILE A 6 18.86 15.25 -5.22
CA ILE A 6 17.55 15.25 -5.87
C ILE A 6 17.47 13.98 -6.70
N LEU A 7 16.46 13.14 -6.43
CA LEU A 7 16.25 11.87 -7.10
C LEU A 7 14.88 11.87 -7.79
N SER A 8 14.90 11.75 -9.12
CA SER A 8 13.72 11.55 -9.94
C SER A 8 13.15 10.13 -9.77
N LYS A 9 11.98 9.87 -10.34
CA LYS A 9 11.43 8.52 -10.43
C LYS A 9 12.42 7.56 -11.09
N GLU A 10 13.02 7.98 -12.21
CA GLU A 10 13.96 7.19 -13.00
C GLU A 10 15.23 6.86 -12.21
N ASP A 11 15.76 7.82 -11.42
CA ASP A 11 16.90 7.57 -10.53
C ASP A 11 16.56 6.53 -9.46
N ILE A 12 15.36 6.64 -8.87
CA ILE A 12 14.89 5.71 -7.83
C ILE A 12 14.71 4.30 -8.41
N MET A 13 14.12 4.17 -9.59
CA MET A 13 13.93 2.88 -10.26
C MET A 13 15.24 2.14 -10.53
N GLN A 14 16.35 2.86 -10.72
CA GLN A 14 17.67 2.24 -10.96
C GLN A 14 18.32 1.65 -9.69
N VAL A 15 17.91 2.09 -8.51
CA VAL A 15 18.61 1.78 -7.27
C VAL A 15 17.75 1.07 -6.21
N ILE A 16 16.43 1.03 -6.40
CA ILE A 16 15.49 0.44 -5.44
C ILE A 16 14.88 -0.83 -6.00
N GLU A 17 15.00 -1.91 -5.25
CA GLU A 17 14.34 -3.18 -5.49
C GLU A 17 13.21 -3.42 -4.48
N MET A 18 12.19 -4.20 -4.84
CA MET A 18 11.01 -4.42 -3.99
C MET A 18 11.34 -5.13 -2.68
N GLN A 19 12.24 -6.13 -2.68
CA GLN A 19 12.60 -6.89 -1.48
C GLN A 19 13.20 -6.01 -0.36
N PRO A 20 14.20 -5.13 -0.61
CA PRO A 20 14.67 -4.15 0.37
C PRO A 20 13.60 -3.18 0.86
N VAL A 21 12.65 -2.80 -0.01
CA VAL A 21 11.53 -1.92 0.38
C VAL A 21 10.62 -2.63 1.37
N ILE A 22 10.26 -3.90 1.12
CA ILE A 22 9.45 -4.70 2.04
C ILE A 22 10.14 -4.78 3.41
N GLN A 23 11.43 -5.10 3.43
CA GLN A 23 12.18 -5.17 4.68
C GLN A 23 12.20 -3.83 5.42
N CYS A 24 12.47 -2.73 4.71
CA CYS A 24 12.49 -1.39 5.29
C CYS A 24 11.14 -1.00 5.90
N VAL A 25 10.03 -1.27 5.20
CA VAL A 25 8.67 -0.98 5.70
C VAL A 25 8.36 -1.83 6.93
N GLU A 26 8.70 -3.12 6.93
CA GLU A 26 8.52 -4.00 8.09
C GLU A 26 9.33 -3.52 9.30
N ASP A 27 10.57 -3.07 9.08
CA ASP A 27 11.42 -2.54 10.15
C ASP A 27 10.88 -1.23 10.72
N VAL A 28 10.35 -0.34 9.87
CA VAL A 28 9.70 0.90 10.34
C VAL A 28 8.45 0.60 11.16
N TYR A 29 7.67 -0.43 10.82
CA TYR A 29 6.54 -0.86 11.65
C TYR A 29 6.98 -1.37 13.02
N LYS A 30 8.08 -2.14 13.10
CA LYS A 30 8.68 -2.56 14.38
C LYS A 30 9.12 -1.36 15.21
N LEU A 31 9.90 -0.44 14.62
CA LEU A 31 10.35 0.79 15.27
C LEU A 31 9.16 1.62 15.76
N LYS A 32 8.07 1.67 15.01
CA LYS A 32 6.85 2.35 15.43
C LYS A 32 6.23 1.70 16.67
N SER A 33 6.16 0.37 16.73
CA SER A 33 5.61 -0.36 17.88
C SER A 33 6.49 -0.22 19.13
N GLU A 34 7.80 -0.08 18.96
CA GLU A 34 8.79 0.12 20.02
C GLU A 34 8.87 1.59 20.52
N GLY A 35 8.14 2.51 19.87
CA GLY A 35 8.16 3.93 20.22
C GLY A 35 9.38 4.69 19.70
N ASP A 36 10.13 4.10 18.78
CA ASP A 36 11.35 4.68 18.21
C ASP A 36 11.08 5.60 17.00
N THR A 37 9.81 5.82 16.71
CA THR A 37 9.35 6.75 15.69
C THR A 37 8.37 7.75 16.27
N VAL A 38 8.32 8.94 15.67
CA VAL A 38 7.28 9.94 15.91
C VAL A 38 6.57 10.21 14.59
N VAL A 39 5.26 10.05 14.58
CA VAL A 39 4.41 10.43 13.44
C VAL A 39 3.64 11.68 13.86
N TRP A 40 3.76 12.73 13.06
CA TRP A 40 3.02 13.97 13.31
C TRP A 40 1.63 13.92 12.67
N PRO A 41 0.68 14.74 13.15
CA PRO A 41 -0.65 14.81 12.56
C PRO A 41 -0.60 15.08 11.06
N THR A 42 -1.40 14.34 10.29
CA THR A 42 -1.51 14.55 8.84
C THR A 42 -2.24 15.86 8.56
N THR A 43 -1.67 16.68 7.68
CA THR A 43 -2.39 17.80 7.09
C THR A 43 -3.10 17.31 5.85
N PHE A 44 -4.41 17.51 5.77
CA PHE A 44 -5.23 17.11 4.63
C PHE A 44 -6.07 18.29 4.17
N TYR A 45 -6.19 18.48 2.85
CA TYR A 45 -7.05 19.50 2.27
C TYR A 45 -7.66 19.02 0.94
N GLU A 46 -8.94 19.22 0.79
CA GLU A 46 -9.65 19.01 -0.48
C GLU A 46 -9.81 20.33 -1.22
N PHE A 47 -9.27 20.40 -2.43
CA PHE A 47 -9.44 21.55 -3.32
C PHE A 47 -10.81 21.48 -4.01
N ASP A 48 -11.22 20.27 -4.38
CA ASP A 48 -12.52 19.93 -4.95
C ASP A 48 -12.96 18.59 -4.36
N PRO A 49 -14.00 18.57 -3.50
CA PRO A 49 -14.41 17.40 -2.74
C PRO A 49 -14.64 16.17 -3.63
N GLY A 50 -13.86 15.11 -3.38
CA GLY A 50 -13.91 13.86 -4.12
C GLY A 50 -13.26 13.90 -5.51
N HIS A 51 -12.65 15.02 -5.92
CA HIS A 51 -12.02 15.18 -7.24
C HIS A 51 -10.57 15.67 -7.18
N ALA A 52 -10.20 16.44 -6.15
CA ALA A 52 -8.83 16.92 -5.98
C ALA A 52 -8.50 17.16 -4.51
N ASP A 53 -7.42 16.55 -4.05
CA ASP A 53 -6.94 16.68 -2.67
C ASP A 53 -5.41 16.71 -2.56
N MET A 54 -4.94 17.01 -1.36
CA MET A 54 -3.56 16.82 -0.96
C MET A 54 -3.42 16.37 0.48
N ASP A 55 -2.38 15.61 0.78
CA ASP A 55 -1.95 15.33 2.14
C ASP A 55 -0.46 15.60 2.37
N ILE A 56 -0.11 15.97 3.62
CA ILE A 56 1.25 16.05 4.10
C ILE A 56 1.39 15.08 5.26
N LYS A 57 2.19 14.04 5.07
CA LYS A 57 2.55 13.08 6.11
C LYS A 57 4.00 13.29 6.51
N SER A 58 4.23 13.40 7.81
CA SER A 58 5.54 13.76 8.34
C SER A 58 5.87 12.97 9.60
N GLY A 59 7.17 12.83 9.89
CA GLY A 59 7.60 12.07 11.03
C GLY A 59 9.11 12.09 11.25
N TYR A 60 9.52 11.43 12.33
CA TYR A 60 10.90 11.33 12.78
C TYR A 60 11.26 9.89 13.16
N LEU A 61 12.35 9.38 12.59
CA LEU A 61 12.99 8.12 12.94
C LEU A 61 14.13 8.39 13.89
N LYS A 62 13.95 8.11 15.18
CA LYS A 62 14.90 8.48 16.25
C LYS A 62 16.25 7.80 16.07
N GLY A 63 16.27 6.47 15.86
CA GLY A 63 17.50 5.70 15.69
C GLY A 63 18.31 6.12 14.47
N ALA A 64 17.65 6.42 13.35
CA ALA A 64 18.29 6.89 12.14
C ALA A 64 18.65 8.39 12.18
N LYS A 65 18.12 9.14 13.15
CA LYS A 65 18.24 10.60 13.26
C LYS A 65 17.83 11.33 11.99
N ILE A 66 16.73 10.86 11.37
CA ILE A 66 16.19 11.40 10.13
C ILE A 66 14.74 11.82 10.38
N PHE A 67 14.39 13.04 10.01
CA PHE A 67 13.00 13.47 9.93
C PHE A 67 12.67 13.92 8.51
N GLY A 68 11.38 13.99 8.20
CA GLY A 68 10.97 14.42 6.88
C GLY A 68 9.47 14.47 6.72
N HIS A 69 9.07 14.85 5.53
CA HIS A 69 7.68 14.84 5.13
C HIS A 69 7.53 14.41 3.69
N LYS A 70 6.34 13.91 3.39
CA LYS A 70 5.87 13.65 2.04
C LYS A 70 4.64 14.51 1.81
N THR A 71 4.65 15.31 0.77
CA THR A 71 3.47 15.95 0.22
C THR A 71 3.01 15.15 -0.97
N VAL A 72 1.75 14.73 -0.98
CA VAL A 72 1.11 14.02 -2.09
C VAL A 72 -0.17 14.74 -2.44
N SER A 73 -0.44 14.88 -3.73
CA SER A 73 -1.71 15.40 -4.23
C SER A 73 -2.31 14.44 -5.25
N TRP A 74 -3.63 14.34 -5.22
CA TRP A 74 -4.41 13.60 -6.19
C TRP A 74 -5.38 14.53 -6.91
N PHE A 75 -5.35 14.46 -8.23
CA PHE A 75 -6.20 15.26 -9.11
C PHE A 75 -6.76 14.35 -10.21
N GLY A 76 -7.99 13.85 -10.04
CA GLY A 76 -8.60 12.86 -10.92
C GLY A 76 -8.68 13.31 -12.39
N ALA A 77 -8.97 14.59 -12.64
CA ALA A 77 -9.05 15.17 -13.98
C ALA A 77 -7.71 15.24 -14.74
N ASN A 78 -6.58 14.94 -14.09
CA ASN A 78 -5.28 14.95 -14.75
C ASN A 78 -5.16 13.85 -15.82
N LYS A 79 -5.85 12.72 -15.66
CA LYS A 79 -5.87 11.64 -16.67
C LYS A 79 -6.34 12.12 -18.03
N GLU A 80 -7.36 12.98 -18.07
CA GLU A 80 -7.90 13.56 -19.31
C GLU A 80 -6.89 14.47 -20.02
N LYS A 81 -5.91 14.99 -19.25
CA LYS A 81 -4.85 15.87 -19.74
C LYS A 81 -3.54 15.12 -20.05
N GLY A 82 -3.53 13.79 -19.92
CA GLY A 82 -2.33 12.97 -20.04
C GLY A 82 -1.29 13.21 -18.94
N LEU A 83 -1.71 13.75 -17.79
CA LEU A 83 -0.88 13.96 -16.62
C LEU A 83 -1.12 12.87 -15.57
N PRO A 84 -0.14 12.58 -14.70
CA PRO A 84 -0.35 11.69 -13.56
C PRO A 84 -1.47 12.24 -12.65
N ASP A 85 -2.37 11.37 -12.22
CA ASP A 85 -3.42 11.73 -11.27
C ASP A 85 -2.91 11.85 -9.83
N LEU A 86 -1.85 11.13 -9.48
CA LEU A 86 -1.19 11.20 -8.18
C LEU A 86 0.28 11.60 -8.36
N VAL A 87 0.66 12.69 -7.73
CA VAL A 87 2.03 13.21 -7.70
C VAL A 87 2.44 13.53 -6.28
N GLY A 88 3.73 13.47 -6.00
CA GLY A 88 4.22 13.81 -4.68
C GLY A 88 5.72 14.03 -4.64
N VAL A 89 6.15 14.68 -3.57
CA VAL A 89 7.56 14.90 -3.24
C VAL A 89 7.84 14.52 -1.80
N ILE A 90 8.99 13.90 -1.56
CA ILE A 90 9.50 13.60 -0.23
C ILE A 90 10.70 14.48 0.02
N VAL A 91 10.74 15.13 1.20
CA VAL A 91 11.90 15.88 1.67
C VAL A 91 12.40 15.25 2.95
N VAL A 92 13.70 14.95 2.98
CA VAL A 92 14.38 14.28 4.11
C VAL A 92 15.43 15.20 4.70
N PHE A 93 15.51 15.23 6.02
CA PHE A 93 16.40 16.09 6.79
C PHE A 93 17.22 15.26 7.79
N ASP A 94 18.45 15.70 8.06
CA ASP A 94 19.27 15.23 9.16
C ASP A 94 18.81 15.88 10.48
N ALA A 95 18.37 15.06 11.42
CA ALA A 95 17.88 15.55 12.73
C ALA A 95 18.99 15.98 13.68
N THR A 96 20.26 15.81 13.33
CA THR A 96 21.39 16.29 14.15
C THR A 96 21.72 17.75 13.92
N ASN A 97 21.37 18.28 12.74
CA ASN A 97 21.75 19.65 12.34
C ASN A 97 20.64 20.40 11.58
N GLY A 98 19.51 19.73 11.24
CA GLY A 98 18.38 20.31 10.54
C GLY A 98 18.56 20.54 9.04
N LEU A 99 19.66 20.08 8.44
CA LEU A 99 19.92 20.29 7.02
C LEU A 99 19.11 19.33 6.16
N PRO A 100 18.55 19.77 5.01
CA PRO A 100 17.96 18.89 4.04
C PRO A 100 19.05 18.03 3.39
N ILE A 101 18.81 16.72 3.29
CA ILE A 101 19.73 15.74 2.70
C ILE A 101 19.22 15.15 1.39
N GLY A 102 17.90 15.17 1.17
CA GLY A 102 17.32 14.64 -0.04
C GLY A 102 15.96 15.18 -0.38
N ILE A 103 15.69 15.29 -1.67
CA ILE A 103 14.39 15.53 -2.28
C ILE A 103 14.15 14.42 -3.28
N LEU A 104 13.05 13.67 -3.12
CA LEU A 104 12.80 12.45 -3.87
C LEU A 104 11.41 12.48 -4.50
N ASP A 105 11.24 11.79 -5.64
CA ASP A 105 9.90 11.51 -6.16
C ASP A 105 9.07 10.77 -5.12
N GLY A 106 7.93 11.35 -4.78
CA GLY A 106 7.01 10.80 -3.78
C GLY A 106 5.95 9.88 -4.38
N GLY A 107 5.70 9.96 -5.68
CA GLY A 107 4.70 9.16 -6.37
C GLY A 107 5.11 7.70 -6.45
N TYR A 108 6.29 7.44 -6.99
CA TYR A 108 6.81 6.08 -7.15
C TYR A 108 7.08 5.41 -5.78
N ILE A 109 7.71 6.13 -4.85
CA ILE A 109 7.93 5.63 -3.47
C ILE A 109 6.61 5.33 -2.77
N THR A 110 5.56 6.13 -3.01
CA THR A 110 4.22 5.84 -2.47
C THR A 110 3.67 4.52 -3.00
N GLY A 111 3.85 4.23 -4.29
CA GLY A 111 3.50 2.93 -4.86
C GLY A 111 4.25 1.77 -4.19
N LEU A 112 5.57 1.86 -4.15
CA LEU A 112 6.45 0.83 -3.57
C LEU A 112 6.11 0.52 -2.11
N ARG A 113 6.08 1.55 -1.23
CA ARG A 113 5.83 1.35 0.21
C ARG A 113 4.41 0.84 0.49
N THR A 114 3.44 1.18 -0.36
CA THR A 114 2.05 0.72 -0.21
C THR A 114 1.92 -0.73 -0.64
N GLY A 115 2.56 -1.14 -1.74
CA GLY A 115 2.67 -2.55 -2.13
C GLY A 115 3.34 -3.39 -1.05
N ALA A 116 4.47 -2.91 -0.51
CA ALA A 116 5.18 -3.56 0.59
C ALA A 116 4.30 -3.74 1.84
N ALA A 117 3.54 -2.71 2.22
CA ALA A 117 2.63 -2.77 3.37
C ALA A 117 1.55 -3.85 3.19
N GLY A 118 0.94 -3.96 1.99
CA GLY A 118 -0.03 -5.00 1.67
C GLY A 118 0.57 -6.41 1.73
N ALA A 119 1.76 -6.60 1.17
CA ALA A 119 2.45 -7.88 1.21
C ALA A 119 2.87 -8.29 2.64
N ILE A 120 3.30 -7.34 3.49
CA ILE A 120 3.59 -7.59 4.90
C ILE A 120 2.30 -8.01 5.64
N GLY A 121 1.17 -7.34 5.38
CA GLY A 121 -0.12 -7.75 5.91
C GLY A 121 -0.47 -9.19 5.53
N ALA A 122 -0.33 -9.54 4.25
CA ALA A 122 -0.54 -10.90 3.78
C ALA A 122 0.43 -11.91 4.41
N LYS A 123 1.71 -11.56 4.62
CA LYS A 123 2.70 -12.41 5.30
C LYS A 123 2.24 -12.91 6.67
N TYR A 124 1.50 -12.06 7.40
CA TYR A 124 1.05 -12.39 8.75
C TYR A 124 -0.39 -12.92 8.81
N LEU A 125 -1.20 -12.69 7.78
CA LEU A 125 -2.64 -12.97 7.82
C LEU A 125 -3.09 -14.02 6.80
N ALA A 126 -2.39 -14.15 5.66
CA ALA A 126 -2.75 -15.11 4.64
C ALA A 126 -2.27 -16.53 5.03
N ARG A 127 -2.88 -17.53 4.41
CA ARG A 127 -2.40 -18.91 4.51
C ARG A 127 -1.09 -19.06 3.75
N PRO A 128 -0.04 -19.65 4.35
CA PRO A 128 1.27 -19.76 3.71
C PRO A 128 1.26 -20.55 2.39
N GLU A 129 0.32 -21.50 2.25
CA GLU A 129 0.14 -22.35 1.08
C GLU A 129 -0.73 -21.72 -0.02
N SER A 130 -1.10 -20.45 0.10
CA SER A 130 -1.91 -19.77 -0.91
C SER A 130 -1.17 -19.67 -2.24
N GLU A 131 -1.79 -20.16 -3.30
CA GLU A 131 -1.26 -20.16 -4.68
C GLU A 131 -1.96 -19.15 -5.58
N THR A 132 -3.04 -18.53 -5.10
CA THR A 132 -3.84 -17.58 -5.88
C THR A 132 -3.93 -16.24 -5.15
N LEU A 133 -3.64 -15.17 -5.88
CA LEU A 133 -3.86 -13.79 -5.45
C LEU A 133 -5.06 -13.22 -6.23
N PHE A 134 -6.02 -12.64 -5.51
CA PHE A 134 -7.09 -11.85 -6.09
C PHE A 134 -6.87 -10.37 -5.81
N VAL A 135 -6.96 -9.54 -6.86
CA VAL A 135 -6.79 -8.09 -6.78
C VAL A 135 -8.05 -7.42 -7.31
N LEU A 136 -8.67 -6.60 -6.48
CA LEU A 136 -9.80 -5.77 -6.88
C LEU A 136 -9.33 -4.34 -7.15
N GLY A 137 -9.50 -3.91 -8.39
CA GLY A 137 -9.00 -2.64 -8.92
C GLY A 137 -7.77 -2.83 -9.80
N ALA A 138 -7.82 -2.35 -11.04
CA ALA A 138 -6.75 -2.41 -12.06
C ALA A 138 -6.08 -1.04 -12.25
N GLY A 139 -5.94 -0.27 -11.15
CA GLY A 139 -5.27 1.03 -11.16
C GLY A 139 -3.75 0.91 -11.03
N ASN A 140 -3.09 2.08 -10.98
CA ASN A 140 -1.63 2.14 -10.87
C ASN A 140 -1.08 1.38 -9.65
N GLN A 141 -1.78 1.42 -8.49
CA GLN A 141 -1.37 0.76 -7.26
C GLN A 141 -1.39 -0.77 -7.36
N ALA A 142 -2.25 -1.36 -8.20
CA ALA A 142 -2.36 -2.81 -8.36
C ALA A 142 -1.04 -3.47 -8.78
N ALA A 143 -0.26 -2.85 -9.67
CA ALA A 143 1.02 -3.39 -10.11
C ALA A 143 2.05 -3.44 -8.96
N PHE A 144 2.08 -2.43 -8.09
CA PHE A 144 2.96 -2.42 -6.91
C PHE A 144 2.54 -3.47 -5.87
N GLN A 145 1.24 -3.70 -5.67
CA GLN A 145 0.73 -4.77 -4.81
C GLN A 145 1.14 -6.13 -5.34
N ILE A 146 0.94 -6.36 -6.63
CA ILE A 146 1.31 -7.63 -7.29
C ILE A 146 2.81 -7.84 -7.22
N ALA A 147 3.63 -6.84 -7.52
CA ALA A 147 5.08 -6.93 -7.44
C ALA A 147 5.56 -7.31 -6.03
N ALA A 148 5.01 -6.67 -4.99
CA ALA A 148 5.35 -6.99 -3.61
C ALA A 148 4.88 -8.40 -3.20
N MET A 149 3.70 -8.82 -3.65
CA MET A 149 3.18 -10.17 -3.40
C MET A 149 4.04 -11.23 -4.07
N LEU A 150 4.39 -11.07 -5.35
CA LEU A 150 5.27 -12.00 -6.07
C LEU A 150 6.67 -12.08 -5.44
N THR A 151 7.18 -10.96 -4.93
CA THR A 151 8.47 -10.92 -4.22
C THR A 151 8.44 -11.71 -2.91
N LEU A 152 7.34 -11.63 -2.16
CA LEU A 152 7.25 -12.22 -0.83
C LEU A 152 6.67 -13.64 -0.83
N PHE A 153 5.86 -13.97 -1.82
CA PHE A 153 5.19 -15.27 -1.97
C PHE A 153 5.58 -15.96 -3.28
N PRO A 154 6.76 -16.59 -3.35
CA PRO A 154 7.23 -17.25 -4.58
C PRO A 154 6.38 -18.47 -4.96
N GLY A 155 5.49 -18.93 -4.08
CA GLY A 155 4.52 -20.01 -4.35
C GLY A 155 3.27 -19.60 -5.10
N LEU A 156 3.07 -18.29 -5.39
CA LEU A 156 1.92 -17.83 -6.17
C LEU A 156 2.00 -18.33 -7.60
N LYS A 157 0.92 -18.99 -8.05
CA LYS A 157 0.78 -19.58 -9.39
C LYS A 157 -0.24 -18.83 -10.25
N LYS A 158 -1.15 -18.10 -9.60
CA LYS A 158 -2.26 -17.44 -10.29
C LYS A 158 -2.56 -16.07 -9.69
N ILE A 159 -2.77 -15.09 -10.56
CA ILE A 159 -3.23 -13.75 -10.19
C ILE A 159 -4.50 -13.46 -10.97
N LEU A 160 -5.57 -13.18 -10.23
CA LEU A 160 -6.86 -12.74 -10.76
C LEU A 160 -7.03 -11.26 -10.49
N VAL A 161 -7.33 -10.48 -11.52
CA VAL A 161 -7.59 -9.04 -11.38
C VAL A 161 -9.00 -8.73 -11.85
N ALA A 162 -9.77 -8.07 -11.02
CA ALA A 162 -11.08 -7.53 -11.39
C ALA A 162 -11.07 -6.01 -11.28
N ASP A 163 -11.87 -5.34 -12.09
CA ASP A 163 -12.09 -3.90 -11.98
C ASP A 163 -13.58 -3.56 -12.08
N MET A 164 -13.97 -2.54 -11.35
CA MET A 164 -15.32 -2.01 -11.34
C MET A 164 -15.24 -0.47 -11.35
N PRO A 165 -16.01 0.21 -12.16
CA PRO A 165 -17.13 -0.27 -13.00
C PRO A 165 -16.72 -0.74 -14.41
N ASP A 166 -15.42 -0.70 -14.79
CA ASP A 166 -14.95 -1.06 -16.12
C ASP A 166 -14.17 -2.40 -16.14
N PRO A 167 -14.85 -3.56 -16.38
CA PRO A 167 -14.16 -4.85 -16.46
C PRO A 167 -13.09 -4.92 -17.55
N GLN A 168 -13.21 -4.15 -18.64
CA GLN A 168 -12.22 -4.11 -19.70
C GLN A 168 -10.89 -3.49 -19.22
N ASN A 169 -10.93 -2.67 -18.16
CA ASN A 169 -9.72 -2.14 -17.57
C ASN A 169 -8.85 -3.24 -16.95
N ALA A 170 -9.45 -4.28 -16.37
CA ALA A 170 -8.72 -5.44 -15.87
C ALA A 170 -8.02 -6.20 -17.02
N GLU A 171 -8.67 -6.35 -18.19
CA GLU A 171 -8.08 -7.00 -19.37
C GLU A 171 -6.86 -6.22 -19.86
N ARG A 172 -7.00 -4.91 -20.07
CA ARG A 172 -5.90 -4.02 -20.48
C ARG A 172 -4.74 -4.03 -19.46
N PHE A 173 -5.08 -4.05 -18.17
CA PHE A 173 -4.09 -4.12 -17.11
C PHE A 173 -3.29 -5.42 -17.14
N ILE A 174 -3.97 -6.59 -17.28
CA ILE A 174 -3.34 -7.91 -17.34
C ILE A 174 -2.44 -8.02 -18.59
N GLU A 175 -2.86 -7.49 -19.72
CA GLU A 175 -2.04 -7.48 -20.95
C GLU A 175 -0.73 -6.69 -20.75
N ALA A 176 -0.78 -5.55 -20.09
CA ALA A 176 0.37 -4.69 -19.84
C ALA A 176 1.25 -5.15 -18.66
N LEU A 177 0.70 -5.93 -17.74
CA LEU A 177 1.32 -6.25 -16.46
C LEU A 177 2.67 -6.98 -16.57
N PRO A 178 2.86 -8.02 -17.42
CA PRO A 178 4.14 -8.73 -17.51
C PRO A 178 5.29 -7.81 -17.89
N LYS A 179 5.08 -6.94 -18.87
CA LYS A 179 6.07 -5.95 -19.28
C LYS A 179 6.41 -5.00 -18.13
N ARG A 180 5.39 -4.51 -17.44
CA ARG A 180 5.57 -3.59 -16.31
C ARG A 180 6.32 -4.26 -15.14
N LEU A 181 6.01 -5.52 -14.82
CA LEU A 181 6.69 -6.28 -13.78
C LEU A 181 8.19 -6.45 -14.10
N ALA A 182 8.51 -6.75 -15.35
CA ALA A 182 9.90 -6.89 -15.79
C ALA A 182 10.66 -5.56 -15.80
N GLU A 183 10.09 -4.50 -16.38
CA GLU A 183 10.78 -3.22 -16.60
C GLU A 183 10.86 -2.36 -15.32
N GLU A 184 9.80 -2.32 -14.49
CA GLU A 184 9.77 -1.48 -13.29
C GLU A 184 10.27 -2.20 -12.03
N PHE A 185 10.12 -3.52 -11.94
CA PHE A 185 10.39 -4.26 -10.71
C PHE A 185 11.42 -5.40 -10.87
N GLY A 186 11.86 -5.68 -12.10
CA GLY A 186 12.78 -6.78 -12.37
C GLY A 186 12.20 -8.18 -12.10
N ILE A 187 10.87 -8.32 -12.15
CA ILE A 187 10.16 -9.56 -11.82
C ILE A 187 9.75 -10.28 -13.11
N ASP A 188 10.21 -11.52 -13.26
CA ASP A 188 9.72 -12.45 -14.28
C ASP A 188 8.43 -13.14 -13.81
N ALA A 189 7.32 -12.85 -14.45
CA ALA A 189 6.03 -13.45 -14.18
C ALA A 189 5.66 -14.59 -15.15
N SER A 190 6.60 -15.11 -15.94
CA SER A 190 6.34 -16.15 -16.95
C SER A 190 5.80 -17.46 -16.35
N GLY A 191 6.10 -17.74 -15.07
CA GLY A 191 5.60 -18.90 -14.33
C GLY A 191 4.23 -18.69 -13.65
N VAL A 192 3.61 -17.52 -13.81
CA VAL A 192 2.37 -17.15 -13.12
C VAL A 192 1.25 -16.94 -14.13
N THR A 193 0.12 -17.58 -13.93
CA THR A 193 -1.08 -17.35 -14.73
C THR A 193 -1.72 -16.01 -14.35
N LEU A 194 -1.85 -15.11 -15.31
CA LEU A 194 -2.47 -13.79 -15.14
C LEU A 194 -3.82 -13.77 -15.85
N GLU A 195 -4.90 -13.53 -15.13
CA GLU A 195 -6.26 -13.54 -15.68
C GLU A 195 -7.07 -12.32 -15.23
N ALA A 196 -7.79 -11.73 -16.16
CA ALA A 196 -8.82 -10.75 -15.85
C ALA A 196 -10.11 -11.48 -15.44
N ASN A 197 -10.65 -11.14 -14.27
CA ASN A 197 -11.93 -11.64 -13.79
C ASN A 197 -13.06 -10.66 -14.16
N SER A 198 -13.46 -10.67 -15.43
CA SER A 198 -14.46 -9.74 -15.97
C SER A 198 -15.88 -9.96 -15.44
N LYS A 199 -16.15 -11.12 -14.83
CA LYS A 199 -17.49 -11.48 -14.34
C LYS A 199 -17.66 -11.30 -12.85
N LEU A 200 -16.60 -10.88 -12.11
CA LEU A 200 -16.60 -10.85 -10.62
C LEU A 200 -17.17 -12.15 -10.01
N GLU A 201 -16.96 -13.26 -10.70
CA GLU A 201 -17.21 -14.55 -10.07
C GLU A 201 -16.20 -14.64 -8.92
N GLU A 202 -16.71 -14.48 -7.71
CA GLU A 202 -15.91 -14.66 -6.50
C GLU A 202 -15.16 -15.97 -6.61
N PRO A 203 -13.83 -15.99 -6.39
CA PRO A 203 -13.08 -17.23 -6.45
C PRO A 203 -13.68 -18.15 -5.38
N ASN A 204 -14.49 -19.08 -5.78
CA ASN A 204 -15.14 -20.21 -5.10
C ASN A 204 -15.00 -20.23 -3.56
N LEU A 205 -15.19 -19.07 -2.93
CA LEU A 205 -15.32 -18.98 -1.49
C LEU A 205 -16.74 -19.46 -1.17
N SER A 206 -16.86 -20.56 -0.44
CA SER A 206 -18.18 -21.00 -0.02
C SER A 206 -18.88 -19.86 0.73
N PRO A 207 -20.22 -19.73 0.61
CA PRO A 207 -20.98 -18.73 1.39
C PRO A 207 -20.66 -18.77 2.88
N GLU A 208 -20.36 -19.96 3.40
CA GLU A 208 -19.95 -20.20 4.77
C GLU A 208 -18.58 -19.58 5.09
N HIS A 209 -17.63 -19.66 4.18
CA HIS A 209 -16.29 -19.06 4.34
C HIS A 209 -16.34 -17.52 4.29
N LEU A 210 -17.16 -16.97 3.41
CA LEU A 210 -17.41 -15.52 3.35
C LEU A 210 -18.05 -15.00 4.63
N GLU A 211 -19.05 -15.73 5.14
CA GLU A 211 -19.72 -15.37 6.38
C GLU A 211 -18.79 -15.48 7.60
N GLN A 212 -17.98 -16.52 7.69
CA GLN A 212 -16.96 -16.67 8.75
C GLN A 212 -15.92 -15.55 8.68
N THR A 213 -15.47 -15.17 7.48
CA THR A 213 -14.52 -14.06 7.29
C THR A 213 -15.17 -12.73 7.68
N ARG A 214 -16.43 -12.50 7.29
CA ARG A 214 -17.20 -11.31 7.66
C ARG A 214 -17.35 -11.20 9.18
N GLN A 215 -17.77 -12.29 9.83
CA GLN A 215 -17.94 -12.34 11.29
C GLN A 215 -16.61 -12.07 12.01
N ARG A 216 -15.50 -12.66 11.53
CA ARG A 216 -14.17 -12.43 12.09
C ARG A 216 -13.71 -10.99 11.95
N LEU A 217 -13.98 -10.35 10.81
CA LEU A 217 -13.68 -8.94 10.60
C LEU A 217 -14.56 -8.03 11.48
N GLU A 218 -15.83 -8.35 11.64
CA GLU A 218 -16.75 -7.63 12.54
C GLU A 218 -16.31 -7.76 13.99
N GLU A 219 -15.92 -8.96 14.43
CA GLU A 219 -15.38 -9.20 15.78
C GLU A 219 -14.08 -8.42 16.01
N LEU A 220 -13.18 -8.39 15.04
CA LEU A 220 -11.94 -7.63 15.12
C LEU A 220 -12.21 -6.12 15.17
N ALA A 221 -13.16 -5.64 14.36
CA ALA A 221 -13.55 -4.23 14.32
C ALA A 221 -14.32 -3.78 15.58
N ALA A 222 -15.05 -4.69 16.23
CA ALA A 222 -15.83 -4.41 17.46
C ALA A 222 -14.97 -4.38 18.73
N ARG A 223 -13.75 -4.93 18.69
CA ARG A 223 -12.85 -4.98 19.85
C ARG A 223 -11.96 -3.75 19.89
N PRO A 224 -12.02 -2.91 20.94
CA PRO A 224 -11.08 -1.80 21.06
C PRO A 224 -9.65 -2.33 21.12
N MET A 225 -8.75 -1.72 20.36
CA MET A 225 -7.30 -2.00 20.40
C MET A 225 -6.70 -1.38 21.66
N THR A 226 -6.92 -2.05 22.79
CA THR A 226 -6.29 -1.66 24.06
C THR A 226 -4.84 -2.10 24.11
N GLU A 227 -4.04 -1.44 24.94
CA GLU A 227 -2.63 -1.81 25.20
C GLU A 227 -2.50 -3.30 25.62
N GLU A 228 -3.44 -3.79 26.39
CA GLU A 228 -3.52 -5.18 26.85
C GLU A 228 -3.74 -6.17 25.69
N ARG A 229 -4.61 -5.80 24.74
CA ARG A 229 -4.86 -6.57 23.50
C ARG A 229 -3.65 -6.60 22.58
N ILE A 230 -2.92 -5.47 22.48
CA ILE A 230 -1.67 -5.37 21.73
C ILE A 230 -0.62 -6.31 22.34
N GLN A 231 -0.51 -6.37 23.67
CA GLN A 231 0.41 -7.27 24.36
C GLN A 231 0.02 -8.75 24.22
N GLU A 232 -1.27 -9.08 24.22
CA GLU A 232 -1.78 -10.42 23.98
C GLU A 232 -1.44 -10.90 22.57
N LEU A 233 -1.73 -10.10 21.55
CA LEU A 233 -1.41 -10.38 20.15
C LEU A 233 0.12 -10.51 19.93
N THR A 234 0.92 -9.76 20.68
CA THR A 234 2.39 -9.84 20.64
C THR A 234 2.90 -11.13 21.27
N ARG A 235 2.25 -11.60 22.33
CA ARG A 235 2.62 -12.83 23.05
C ARG A 235 2.34 -14.08 22.24
N ASP A 236 1.27 -14.07 21.44
CA ASP A 236 0.84 -15.20 20.60
C ASP A 236 1.60 -15.29 19.25
N GLY A 237 2.74 -14.57 19.11
CA GLY A 237 3.59 -14.60 17.90
C GLY A 237 3.10 -13.73 16.75
N LEU A 238 1.94 -13.11 16.87
CA LEU A 238 1.52 -11.99 16.02
C LEU A 238 2.32 -10.75 16.42
N ARG A 239 3.54 -10.61 15.90
CA ARG A 239 4.34 -9.40 16.09
C ARG A 239 3.55 -8.21 15.56
N VAL A 240 3.11 -7.35 16.49
CA VAL A 240 2.18 -6.23 16.28
C VAL A 240 2.80 -5.07 15.48
N ALA A 241 3.85 -5.29 14.70
CA ALA A 241 4.30 -4.29 13.74
C ALA A 241 3.17 -3.79 12.82
N GLY A 242 2.17 -4.64 12.52
CA GLY A 242 1.00 -4.29 11.73
C GLY A 242 -0.22 -3.78 12.51
N ALA A 243 -0.44 -4.17 13.77
CA ALA A 243 -1.73 -3.93 14.42
C ALA A 243 -1.96 -2.45 14.80
N ARG A 244 -0.93 -1.68 15.19
CA ARG A 244 -1.08 -0.22 15.39
C ARG A 244 -1.09 0.55 14.09
N ALA A 245 -0.30 0.14 13.10
CA ALA A 245 -0.34 0.75 11.77
C ALA A 245 -1.62 0.37 11.01
N ALA A 246 -2.11 -0.85 11.18
CA ALA A 246 -3.42 -1.28 10.68
C ALA A 246 -4.56 -0.51 11.35
N ALA A 247 -4.55 -0.29 12.66
CA ALA A 247 -5.58 0.50 13.32
C ALA A 247 -5.65 1.96 12.82
N ASP A 248 -4.50 2.58 12.51
CA ASP A 248 -4.46 3.92 11.93
C ASP A 248 -4.75 3.93 10.41
N HIS A 249 -4.50 2.81 9.69
CA HIS A 249 -4.71 2.69 8.25
C HIS A 249 -6.03 2.00 7.89
N ASP A 250 -6.45 0.96 8.63
CA ASP A 250 -7.70 0.23 8.40
C ASP A 250 -8.93 1.09 8.70
N VAL A 251 -8.84 2.03 9.64
CA VAL A 251 -9.89 3.04 9.84
C VAL A 251 -10.05 3.90 8.58
N PHE A 252 -9.00 4.10 7.77
CA PHE A 252 -9.06 4.90 6.55
C PHE A 252 -9.55 4.09 5.34
N GLU A 253 -9.09 2.86 5.15
CA GLU A 253 -9.56 1.98 4.05
C GLU A 253 -10.97 1.44 4.31
N PHE A 254 -11.29 1.03 5.55
CA PHE A 254 -12.66 0.65 5.92
C PHE A 254 -13.65 1.83 5.83
N ARG A 255 -13.23 3.06 6.11
CA ARG A 255 -14.06 4.25 5.88
C ARG A 255 -14.25 4.53 4.39
N ALA A 256 -13.25 4.30 3.54
CA ALA A 256 -13.37 4.44 2.08
C ALA A 256 -14.33 3.39 1.49
N ILE A 257 -14.24 2.14 1.91
CA ILE A 257 -15.16 1.05 1.50
C ILE A 257 -16.57 1.31 2.04
N ALA A 258 -16.72 1.77 3.28
CA ALA A 258 -18.01 2.12 3.87
C ALA A 258 -18.62 3.39 3.25
N ALA A 259 -17.81 4.35 2.80
CA ALA A 259 -18.26 5.53 2.07
C ALA A 259 -18.72 5.19 0.66
N GLN A 260 -18.01 4.31 -0.06
CA GLN A 260 -18.44 3.80 -1.36
C GLN A 260 -19.76 3.04 -1.28
N LYS A 261 -19.97 2.19 -0.25
CA LYS A 261 -21.26 1.51 -0.03
C LYS A 261 -22.42 2.46 0.27
N ARG A 262 -22.17 3.61 0.93
CA ARG A 262 -23.22 4.61 1.16
C ARG A 262 -23.58 5.41 -0.09
N HIS A 263 -22.63 5.56 -1.04
CA HIS A 263 -22.91 6.22 -2.33
C HIS A 263 -23.61 5.28 -3.31
N ALA A 264 -23.26 3.98 -3.33
CA ALA A 264 -23.91 2.95 -4.16
C ALA A 264 -25.37 2.65 -3.74
N GLY A 265 -25.77 3.01 -2.54
CA GLY A 265 -27.16 2.85 -2.04
C GLY A 265 -28.09 4.03 -2.29
N LYS A 266 -27.67 5.01 -3.12
CA LYS A 266 -28.45 6.21 -3.48
C LYS A 266 -28.62 6.40 -5.00
N LEU A 267 -28.65 5.30 -5.75
CA LEU A 267 -29.14 5.27 -7.12
C LEU A 267 -30.36 4.35 -7.18
#